data_517951432185f93f9a371c13fcc715f4
#
_entry.id   517951432185f93f9a371c13fcc715f4
#
_cell.length_a   1.000
_cell.length_b   1.000
_cell.length_c   1.000
_cell.angle_alpha   90.00
_cell.angle_beta   90.00
_cell.angle_gamma   90.00
#
_symmetry.space_group_name_H-M   'P 1'
#
loop_
_entity.id
_entity.type
_entity.pdbx_description
1 polymer ?
#
loop_
_entity_poly.entity_id
_entity_poly.type
_entity_poly.pdbx_seq_one_letter_code
_entity_poly.pdbx_strand_id
1 'polypeptide(L)'
;KQLAGAMQAAGASLRGRGGIRYIYYQGEVKQLVESSHKEVRVERSFTILEDVNCPAVLAEQCFVTSDTDVAQFGSEDGCKRTARAYYEAICAYFETTPLPEE
;
A
#
# COMPACT_ATOMS: atom_id res chain seq x y z
N LYS A 1 -4.57 -6.50 0.26
CA LYS A 1 -5.81 -6.20 -0.47
C LYS A 1 -6.63 -5.13 0.25
N GLN A 2 -6.87 -5.25 1.56
CA GLN A 2 -7.67 -4.30 2.35
C GLN A 2 -7.14 -2.86 2.22
N LEU A 3 -5.82 -2.66 2.38
CA LEU A 3 -5.21 -1.33 2.25
C LEU A 3 -5.42 -0.72 0.85
N ALA A 4 -5.18 -1.50 -0.21
CA ALA A 4 -5.41 -1.03 -1.58
C ALA A 4 -6.90 -0.73 -1.84
N GLY A 5 -7.81 -1.57 -1.32
CA GLY A 5 -9.25 -1.33 -1.41
C GLY A 5 -9.71 -0.08 -0.67
N ALA A 6 -9.19 0.18 0.53
CA ALA A 6 -9.47 1.39 1.30
C ALA A 6 -8.97 2.65 0.58
N MET A 7 -7.76 2.61 0.01
CA MET A 7 -7.23 3.72 -0.78
C MET A 7 -8.05 3.96 -2.06
N GLN A 8 -8.49 2.92 -2.73
CA GLN A 8 -9.38 3.05 -3.89
C GLN A 8 -10.73 3.68 -3.51
N ALA A 9 -11.31 3.28 -2.37
CA ALA A 9 -12.53 3.87 -1.83
C ALA A 9 -12.33 5.35 -1.46
N ALA A 10 -11.14 5.75 -1.01
CA ALA A 10 -10.76 7.13 -0.76
C ALA A 10 -10.45 7.93 -2.05
N GLY A 11 -10.61 7.33 -3.23
CA GLY A 11 -10.48 7.98 -4.52
C GLY A 11 -9.13 7.76 -5.23
N ALA A 12 -8.25 6.92 -4.72
CA ALA A 12 -6.97 6.65 -5.36
C ALA A 12 -7.12 5.83 -6.64
N SER A 13 -6.40 6.21 -7.67
CA SER A 13 -6.16 5.39 -8.86
C SER A 13 -5.03 4.40 -8.58
N LEU A 14 -5.38 3.13 -8.44
CA LEU A 14 -4.40 2.10 -8.13
C LEU A 14 -3.51 1.78 -9.33
N ARG A 15 -2.19 1.75 -9.12
CA ARG A 15 -1.22 1.40 -10.17
C ARG A 15 -1.28 -0.09 -10.49
N GLY A 16 -1.21 -0.43 -11.78
CA GLY A 16 -1.18 -1.81 -12.25
C GLY A 16 -2.46 -2.58 -11.92
N ARG A 17 -2.33 -3.87 -11.65
CA ARG A 17 -3.46 -4.73 -11.30
C ARG A 17 -3.73 -4.66 -9.79
N GLY A 18 -4.65 -3.79 -9.38
CA GLY A 18 -5.11 -3.68 -8.01
C GLY A 18 -4.13 -3.05 -7.02
N GLY A 19 -3.12 -2.34 -7.50
CA GLY A 19 -2.20 -1.55 -6.68
C GLY A 19 -1.26 -2.36 -5.78
N ILE A 20 -1.21 -3.67 -5.92
CA ILE A 20 -0.37 -4.53 -5.07
C ILE A 20 0.73 -5.14 -5.91
N ARG A 21 1.97 -4.98 -5.46
CA ARG A 21 3.16 -5.51 -6.13
C ARG A 21 4.09 -6.13 -5.12
N TYR A 22 4.74 -7.20 -5.55
CA TYR A 22 5.88 -7.79 -4.85
C TYR A 22 7.15 -7.38 -5.57
N ILE A 23 8.13 -6.90 -4.84
CA ILE A 23 9.41 -6.48 -5.38
C ILE A 23 10.49 -7.37 -4.78
N TYR A 24 11.27 -8.00 -5.65
CA TYR A 24 12.38 -8.87 -5.29
C TYR A 24 13.64 -8.41 -5.97
N TYR A 25 14.79 -8.83 -5.46
CA TYR A 25 16.09 -8.54 -6.02
C TYR A 25 16.86 -9.83 -6.29
N GLN A 26 17.25 -10.06 -7.53
CA GLN A 26 18.18 -11.10 -7.92
C GLN A 26 19.54 -10.45 -8.17
N GLY A 27 20.42 -10.48 -7.15
CA GLY A 27 21.59 -9.60 -7.12
C GLY A 27 21.15 -8.14 -7.09
N GLU A 28 21.60 -7.34 -8.04
CA GLU A 28 21.18 -5.93 -8.19
C GLU A 28 19.96 -5.73 -9.10
N VAL A 29 19.45 -6.80 -9.70
CA VAL A 29 18.33 -6.72 -10.66
C VAL A 29 17.01 -6.73 -9.91
N LYS A 30 16.27 -5.62 -10.04
CA LYS A 30 14.93 -5.48 -9.51
C LYS A 30 13.93 -6.29 -10.35
N GLN A 31 13.21 -7.17 -9.70
CA GLN A 31 12.10 -7.93 -10.28
C GLN A 31 10.78 -7.47 -9.68
N LEU A 32 9.79 -7.24 -10.53
CA LEU A 32 8.49 -6.79 -10.14
C LEU A 32 7.45 -7.86 -10.49
N VAL A 33 6.69 -8.30 -9.48
CA VAL A 33 5.69 -9.36 -9.62
C VAL A 33 4.33 -8.81 -9.24
N GLU A 34 3.36 -8.95 -10.11
CA GLU A 34 1.98 -8.52 -9.85
C GLU A 34 1.29 -9.44 -8.84
N SER A 35 0.31 -8.90 -8.13
CA SER A 35 -0.40 -9.58 -7.03
C SER A 35 -1.14 -10.88 -7.39
N SER A 36 -1.32 -11.14 -8.69
CA SER A 36 -1.90 -12.39 -9.17
C SER A 36 -0.95 -13.59 -9.10
N HIS A 37 0.35 -13.34 -8.99
CA HIS A 37 1.34 -14.40 -8.81
C HIS A 37 1.30 -14.92 -7.37
N LYS A 38 1.20 -16.24 -7.24
CA LYS A 38 1.13 -16.92 -5.94
C LYS A 38 2.38 -17.75 -5.62
N GLU A 39 3.40 -17.64 -6.44
CA GLU A 39 4.64 -18.38 -6.23
C GLU A 39 5.41 -17.82 -5.04
N VAL A 40 5.82 -18.70 -4.16
CA VAL A 40 6.76 -18.35 -3.09
C VAL A 40 8.13 -18.15 -3.72
N ARG A 41 8.74 -16.99 -3.44
CA ARG A 41 10.05 -16.63 -3.95
C ARG A 41 11.08 -16.64 -2.84
N VAL A 42 12.31 -16.95 -3.22
CA VAL A 42 13.46 -16.99 -2.31
C VAL A 42 14.37 -15.77 -2.44
N GLU A 43 14.14 -14.97 -3.47
CA GLU A 43 14.86 -13.73 -3.69
C GLU A 43 14.51 -12.70 -2.62
N ARG A 44 15.47 -11.85 -2.29
CA ARG A 44 15.28 -10.80 -1.27
C ARG A 44 14.37 -9.68 -1.78
N SER A 45 13.56 -9.15 -0.89
CA SER A 45 12.76 -7.94 -1.07
C SER A 45 13.41 -6.76 -0.35
N PHE A 46 12.62 -5.78 0.09
CA PHE A 46 13.10 -4.70 0.94
C PHE A 46 13.41 -5.19 2.35
N THR A 47 14.56 -4.81 2.89
CA THR A 47 14.98 -5.15 4.26
C THR A 47 13.89 -4.83 5.29
N ILE A 48 13.25 -3.66 5.17
CA ILE A 48 12.17 -3.24 6.08
C ILE A 48 10.94 -4.17 6.06
N LEU A 49 10.75 -4.96 5.01
CA LEU A 49 9.66 -5.92 4.91
C LEU A 49 10.07 -7.32 5.35
N GLU A 50 11.35 -7.64 5.26
CA GLU A 50 11.88 -8.98 5.55
C GLU A 50 12.37 -9.16 6.99
N ASP A 51 12.97 -8.12 7.58
CA ASP A 51 13.62 -8.20 8.88
C ASP A 51 12.66 -7.96 10.06
N VAL A 52 11.35 -7.94 9.82
CA VAL A 52 10.32 -7.78 10.85
C VAL A 52 9.58 -9.09 11.09
N ASN A 53 9.26 -9.38 12.36
CA ASN A 53 8.54 -10.59 12.77
C ASN A 53 7.01 -10.40 12.78
N CYS A 54 6.49 -9.65 11.82
CA CYS A 54 5.05 -9.40 11.68
C CYS A 54 4.70 -9.19 10.20
N PRO A 55 3.42 -9.30 9.81
CA PRO A 55 2.98 -8.89 8.49
C PRO A 55 3.35 -7.44 8.20
N ALA A 56 4.04 -7.20 7.08
CA ALA A 56 4.57 -5.89 6.73
C ALA A 56 4.18 -5.51 5.30
N VAL A 57 3.88 -4.23 5.12
CA VAL A 57 3.61 -3.62 3.81
C VAL A 57 4.31 -2.28 3.69
N LEU A 58 4.75 -1.93 2.50
CA LEU A 58 5.21 -0.60 2.16
C LEU A 58 4.10 0.06 1.32
N ALA A 59 3.49 1.12 1.86
CA ALA A 59 2.44 1.85 1.17
C ALA A 59 3.02 3.12 0.53
N GLU A 60 2.80 3.25 -0.78
CA GLU A 60 3.13 4.45 -1.55
C GLU A 60 1.81 5.18 -1.84
N GLN A 61 1.60 6.32 -1.17
CA GLN A 61 0.33 7.05 -1.16
C GLN A 61 0.01 7.69 -2.51
N CYS A 62 1.00 8.34 -3.13
CA CYS A 62 0.84 9.05 -4.38
C CYS A 62 2.18 9.22 -5.09
N PHE A 63 2.12 9.56 -6.38
CA PHE A 63 3.29 9.95 -7.15
C PHE A 63 3.43 11.47 -7.16
N VAL A 64 4.54 12.00 -6.67
CA VAL A 64 4.84 13.45 -6.66
C VAL A 64 4.95 14.06 -8.07
N THR A 65 5.11 13.21 -9.07
CA THR A 65 5.12 13.59 -10.49
C THR A 65 3.76 13.56 -11.16
N SER A 66 2.70 13.19 -10.42
CA SER A 66 1.32 13.18 -10.89
C SER A 66 0.57 14.35 -10.28
N ASP A 67 0.26 15.36 -11.08
CA ASP A 67 -0.49 16.53 -10.63
C ASP A 67 -1.84 16.15 -10.01
N THR A 68 -2.50 15.14 -10.57
CA THR A 68 -3.77 14.60 -10.04
C THR A 68 -3.59 14.00 -8.65
N ASP A 69 -2.56 13.17 -8.45
CA ASP A 69 -2.28 12.55 -7.16
C ASP A 69 -1.91 13.63 -6.12
N VAL A 70 -1.06 14.58 -6.50
CA VAL A 70 -0.65 15.67 -5.61
C VAL A 70 -1.84 16.55 -5.23
N ALA A 71 -2.71 16.91 -6.17
CA ALA A 71 -3.92 17.69 -5.89
C ALA A 71 -4.87 16.93 -4.93
N GLN A 72 -4.96 15.63 -5.04
CA GLN A 72 -5.89 14.81 -4.27
C GLN A 72 -5.36 14.41 -2.89
N PHE A 73 -4.07 14.08 -2.80
CA PHE A 73 -3.47 13.46 -1.61
C PHE A 73 -2.31 14.28 -1.00
N GLY A 74 -1.80 15.30 -1.67
CA GLY A 74 -0.67 16.12 -1.20
C GLY A 74 -1.06 17.24 -0.23
N SER A 75 -2.35 17.51 -0.04
CA SER A 75 -2.85 18.49 0.92
C SER A 75 -2.99 17.88 2.33
N GLU A 76 -3.17 18.74 3.35
CA GLU A 76 -3.45 18.29 4.72
C GLU A 76 -4.71 17.42 4.77
N ASP A 77 -5.78 17.81 4.10
CA ASP A 77 -7.01 17.03 4.01
C ASP A 77 -6.81 15.71 3.26
N GLY A 78 -5.98 15.71 2.21
CA GLY A 78 -5.60 14.49 1.50
C GLY A 78 -4.84 13.53 2.39
N CYS A 79 -3.91 14.03 3.21
CA CYS A 79 -3.19 13.23 4.20
C CYS A 79 -4.12 12.66 5.27
N LYS A 80 -5.07 13.45 5.78
CA LYS A 80 -6.07 12.98 6.75
C LYS A 80 -6.94 11.86 6.17
N ARG A 81 -7.45 12.02 4.96
CA ARG A 81 -8.23 10.95 4.28
C ARG A 81 -7.40 9.68 4.08
N THR A 82 -6.14 9.81 3.71
CA THR A 82 -5.24 8.66 3.56
C THR A 82 -4.99 7.97 4.90
N ALA A 83 -4.71 8.74 5.95
CA ALA A 83 -4.50 8.19 7.29
C ALA A 83 -5.75 7.45 7.78
N ARG A 84 -6.94 7.99 7.54
CA ARG A 84 -8.20 7.34 7.85
C ARG A 84 -8.37 6.02 7.08
N ALA A 85 -8.13 6.02 5.78
CA ALA A 85 -8.20 4.83 4.95
C ALA A 85 -7.23 3.72 5.42
N TYR A 86 -6.00 4.09 5.81
CA TYR A 86 -5.04 3.14 6.38
C TYR A 86 -5.51 2.59 7.72
N TYR A 87 -6.02 3.44 8.60
CA TYR A 87 -6.55 3.03 9.89
C TYR A 87 -7.70 2.02 9.74
N GLU A 88 -8.66 2.31 8.88
CA GLU A 88 -9.79 1.41 8.61
C GLU A 88 -9.34 0.08 8.01
N ALA A 89 -8.36 0.10 7.09
CA ALA A 89 -7.80 -1.12 6.54
C ALA A 89 -7.06 -1.97 7.58
N ILE A 90 -6.38 -1.35 8.53
CA ILE A 90 -5.72 -2.02 9.66
C ILE A 90 -6.78 -2.62 10.60
N CYS A 91 -7.81 -1.87 10.94
CA CYS A 91 -8.94 -2.37 11.73
C CYS A 91 -9.60 -3.58 11.06
N ALA A 92 -9.86 -3.50 9.76
CA ALA A 92 -10.42 -4.60 9.00
C ALA A 92 -9.51 -5.85 8.97
N TYR A 93 -8.19 -5.66 8.93
CA TYR A 93 -7.24 -6.76 9.00
C TYR A 93 -7.28 -7.48 10.36
N PHE A 94 -7.43 -6.74 11.46
CA PHE A 94 -7.52 -7.28 12.81
C PHE A 94 -8.96 -7.58 13.26
N GLU A 95 -9.94 -7.47 12.35
CA GLU A 95 -11.37 -7.71 12.64
C GLU A 95 -11.89 -6.85 13.80
N THR A 96 -11.42 -5.60 13.89
CA THR A 96 -11.82 -4.61 14.88
C THR A 96 -12.68 -3.51 14.23
N THR A 97 -13.50 -2.85 15.03
CA THR A 97 -14.33 -1.71 14.57
C THR A 97 -13.53 -0.41 14.67
N PRO A 98 -13.42 0.37 13.57
CA PRO A 98 -12.81 1.68 13.64
C PRO A 98 -13.56 2.63 14.58
N LEU A 99 -12.84 3.47 15.29
CA LEU A 99 -13.44 4.56 16.04
C LEU A 99 -14.04 5.60 15.08
N PRO A 100 -15.12 6.29 15.44
CA PRO A 100 -15.66 7.38 14.65
C PRO A 100 -14.63 8.51 14.46
N GLU A 101 -14.82 9.30 13.43
CA GLU A 101 -14.06 10.55 13.26
C GLU A 101 -14.54 11.58 14.31
N GLU A 102 -13.59 12.31 14.89
CA GLU A 102 -13.89 13.44 15.80
C GLU A 102 -14.28 14.70 15.00
#